data_fbe3933e386dcb70eea5adbddd33bf0c
#
_entry.id   fbe3933e386dcb70eea5adbddd33bf0c
#
_cell.length_a   1.000
_cell.length_b   1.000
_cell.length_c   1.000
_cell.angle_alpha   90.00
_cell.angle_beta   90.00
_cell.angle_gamma   90.00
#
_symmetry.space_group_name_H-M   'P 1'
#
loop_
_entity.id
_entity.type
_entity.pdbx_description
1 polymer ?
#
loop_
_entity_poly.entity_id
_entity_poly.type
_entity_poly.pdbx_seq_one_letter_code
_entity_poly.pdbx_strand_id
1 'polypeptide(L)'
;MKIIVMVLVAAACWAQAETIDVPAGQTRKVEPGRRFTGDVLVKVGAGELDLTGAALANAGLEIREGSVCLKGGGSCTVTTRFVQFKVSKTRPGKKGPPEYADSGSQFSEFRLYLGGKPLPFPEGARAIVGPVGSREGPDKGIDGNVKTKCYYNPLVVDLGREVAFDAYSFVTANDAIARDPASWTVSAGVADGSQVLWQEVGSVADFAAPKERFAEVGRTFPVSMRDVVPVNYPVTVCGKGRLVLADVDEMLERVEGNGLIQLERATVAFPPKTAFAGSVCGGDVK
;
A
#
# COMPACT_ATOMS: atom_id res chain seq x y z
N MET A 1 -54.16 -11.95 -11.55
CA MET A 1 -52.98 -11.33 -10.88
C MET A 1 -51.81 -12.30 -11.04
N LYS A 2 -50.92 -12.08 -12.03
CA LYS A 2 -49.77 -12.95 -12.29
C LYS A 2 -48.58 -12.39 -11.50
N ILE A 3 -48.08 -13.16 -10.54
CA ILE A 3 -46.88 -12.83 -9.79
C ILE A 3 -45.70 -13.24 -10.66
N ILE A 4 -44.91 -12.27 -11.14
CA ILE A 4 -43.65 -12.51 -11.79
C ILE A 4 -42.59 -12.62 -10.69
N VAL A 5 -42.11 -13.82 -10.46
CA VAL A 5 -40.96 -14.09 -9.60
C VAL A 5 -39.70 -13.76 -10.42
N MET A 6 -39.11 -12.63 -10.13
CA MET A 6 -37.83 -12.24 -10.70
C MET A 6 -36.73 -13.00 -9.95
N VAL A 7 -36.22 -14.07 -10.53
CA VAL A 7 -35.02 -14.76 -10.03
C VAL A 7 -33.82 -13.89 -10.34
N LEU A 8 -33.29 -13.18 -9.33
CA LEU A 8 -31.97 -12.56 -9.41
C LEU A 8 -30.95 -13.69 -9.44
N VAL A 9 -30.42 -14.00 -10.62
CA VAL A 9 -29.21 -14.80 -10.75
C VAL A 9 -28.05 -13.87 -10.37
N ALA A 10 -27.59 -13.97 -9.12
CA ALA A 10 -26.31 -13.39 -8.74
C ALA A 10 -25.26 -14.11 -9.58
N ALA A 11 -24.70 -13.42 -10.57
CA ALA A 11 -23.50 -13.87 -11.24
C ALA A 11 -22.39 -13.93 -10.19
N ALA A 12 -22.09 -15.13 -9.68
CA ALA A 12 -20.88 -15.35 -8.92
C ALA A 12 -19.72 -15.01 -9.84
N CYS A 13 -19.08 -13.89 -9.59
CA CYS A 13 -17.83 -13.52 -10.22
C CYS A 13 -16.81 -14.54 -9.70
N TRP A 14 -16.56 -15.59 -10.46
CA TRP A 14 -15.47 -16.52 -10.17
C TRP A 14 -14.19 -15.74 -10.39
N ALA A 15 -13.53 -15.40 -9.30
CA ALA A 15 -12.21 -14.81 -9.37
C ALA A 15 -11.30 -15.82 -10.08
N GLN A 16 -10.73 -15.41 -11.21
CA GLN A 16 -9.90 -16.30 -12.03
C GLN A 16 -8.47 -16.26 -11.49
N ALA A 17 -7.91 -17.45 -11.24
CA ALA A 17 -6.49 -17.60 -10.98
C ALA A 17 -5.69 -17.10 -12.20
N GLU A 18 -4.81 -16.12 -11.99
CA GLU A 18 -3.87 -15.71 -13.05
C GLU A 18 -2.68 -16.68 -13.07
N THR A 19 -2.47 -17.37 -14.18
CA THR A 19 -1.32 -18.28 -14.33
C THR A 19 -0.26 -17.64 -15.22
N ILE A 20 0.98 -17.59 -14.72
CA ILE A 20 2.15 -17.11 -15.44
C ILE A 20 3.13 -18.27 -15.63
N ASP A 21 3.34 -18.65 -16.88
CA ASP A 21 4.36 -19.61 -17.29
C ASP A 21 5.65 -18.88 -17.67
N VAL A 22 6.76 -19.33 -17.07
CA VAL A 22 8.11 -18.84 -17.41
C VAL A 22 9.00 -20.04 -17.68
N PRO A 23 9.39 -20.30 -18.94
CA PRO A 23 10.25 -21.41 -19.31
C PRO A 23 11.62 -21.39 -18.63
N ALA A 24 12.25 -22.55 -18.52
CA ALA A 24 13.60 -22.68 -17.97
C ALA A 24 14.62 -21.73 -18.64
N GLY A 25 15.47 -21.11 -17.85
CA GLY A 25 16.49 -20.16 -18.31
C GLY A 25 15.97 -18.79 -18.75
N GLN A 26 14.67 -18.52 -18.57
CA GLN A 26 14.09 -17.21 -18.82
C GLN A 26 13.72 -16.50 -17.52
N THR A 27 13.79 -15.15 -17.56
CA THR A 27 13.23 -14.29 -16.52
C THR A 27 12.15 -13.43 -17.14
N ARG A 28 10.93 -13.49 -16.60
CA ARG A 28 9.83 -12.61 -16.96
C ARG A 28 9.67 -11.53 -15.91
N LYS A 29 9.91 -10.28 -16.29
CA LYS A 29 9.67 -9.13 -15.42
C LYS A 29 8.23 -8.65 -15.54
N VAL A 30 7.67 -8.28 -14.40
CA VAL A 30 6.37 -7.61 -14.32
C VAL A 30 6.61 -6.10 -14.20
N GLU A 31 5.73 -5.32 -14.81
CA GLU A 31 5.81 -3.87 -14.72
C GLU A 31 5.72 -3.40 -13.26
N PRO A 32 6.64 -2.54 -12.80
CA PRO A 32 6.58 -1.95 -11.47
C PRO A 32 5.25 -1.23 -11.24
N GLY A 33 4.70 -1.34 -10.04
CA GLY A 33 3.40 -0.78 -9.70
C GLY A 33 2.21 -1.67 -10.05
N ARG A 34 2.41 -2.79 -10.79
CA ARG A 34 1.34 -3.75 -11.03
C ARG A 34 0.87 -4.37 -9.72
N ARG A 35 -0.44 -4.45 -9.56
CA ARG A 35 -1.08 -5.07 -8.41
C ARG A 35 -1.92 -6.25 -8.89
N PHE A 36 -1.61 -7.43 -8.40
CA PHE A 36 -2.38 -8.63 -8.69
C PHE A 36 -3.61 -8.64 -7.78
N THR A 37 -4.77 -8.72 -8.40
CA THR A 37 -6.07 -8.78 -7.73
C THR A 37 -6.79 -10.01 -8.24
N GLY A 38 -7.24 -10.86 -7.35
CA GLY A 38 -7.89 -12.12 -7.71
C GLY A 38 -7.64 -13.16 -6.63
N ASP A 39 -8.03 -14.42 -6.85
CA ASP A 39 -7.87 -15.42 -5.81
C ASP A 39 -6.41 -15.84 -5.60
N VAL A 40 -5.69 -16.10 -6.69
CA VAL A 40 -4.31 -16.57 -6.62
C VAL A 40 -3.53 -16.28 -7.90
N LEU A 41 -2.29 -15.86 -7.75
CA LEU A 41 -1.28 -15.84 -8.83
C LEU A 41 -0.55 -17.18 -8.81
N VAL A 42 -0.62 -17.93 -9.91
CA VAL A 42 0.05 -19.22 -10.06
C VAL A 42 1.26 -19.09 -10.97
N LYS A 43 2.44 -19.37 -10.43
CA LYS A 43 3.70 -19.44 -11.22
C LYS A 43 3.99 -20.90 -11.60
N VAL A 44 4.10 -21.16 -12.90
CA VAL A 44 4.54 -22.45 -13.47
C VAL A 44 5.80 -22.30 -14.33
N GLY A 45 6.39 -23.43 -14.74
CA GLY A 45 7.63 -23.45 -15.51
C GLY A 45 8.88 -23.17 -14.66
N ALA A 46 10.03 -23.64 -15.13
CA ALA A 46 11.28 -23.67 -14.34
C ALA A 46 12.06 -22.33 -14.35
N GLY A 47 11.58 -21.32 -15.05
CA GLY A 47 12.19 -19.97 -15.08
C GLY A 47 11.84 -19.10 -13.88
N GLU A 48 12.23 -17.84 -13.94
CA GLU A 48 12.04 -16.86 -12.88
C GLU A 48 10.95 -15.84 -13.24
N LEU A 49 10.03 -15.57 -12.31
CA LEU A 49 9.10 -14.45 -12.37
C LEU A 49 9.60 -13.35 -11.44
N ASP A 50 10.01 -12.23 -12.01
CA ASP A 50 10.48 -11.05 -11.28
C ASP A 50 9.32 -10.09 -11.05
N LEU A 51 8.86 -10.00 -9.80
CA LEU A 51 7.80 -9.12 -9.31
C LEU A 51 8.38 -7.87 -8.63
N THR A 52 9.61 -7.48 -8.94
CA THR A 52 10.23 -6.27 -8.34
C THR A 52 9.35 -5.05 -8.55
N GLY A 53 8.92 -4.43 -7.44
CA GLY A 53 8.04 -3.25 -7.46
C GLY A 53 6.58 -3.56 -7.81
N ALA A 54 6.19 -4.81 -7.95
CA ALA A 54 4.81 -5.26 -8.03
C ALA A 54 4.33 -5.79 -6.67
N ALA A 55 3.04 -6.01 -6.50
CA ALA A 55 2.47 -6.53 -5.27
C ALA A 55 1.25 -7.43 -5.47
N LEU A 56 1.03 -8.34 -4.53
CA LEU A 56 -0.14 -9.21 -4.44
C LEU A 56 -1.22 -8.49 -3.61
N ALA A 57 -1.95 -7.55 -4.20
CA ALA A 57 -2.83 -6.65 -3.44
C ALA A 57 -3.99 -7.36 -2.70
N ASN A 58 -4.61 -8.34 -3.34
CA ASN A 58 -5.62 -9.23 -2.76
C ASN A 58 -5.60 -10.60 -3.47
N ALA A 59 -4.41 -11.12 -3.70
CA ALA A 59 -4.21 -12.42 -4.33
C ALA A 59 -3.24 -13.25 -3.50
N GLY A 60 -3.51 -14.55 -3.38
CA GLY A 60 -2.52 -15.52 -2.92
C GLY A 60 -1.43 -15.75 -3.96
N LEU A 61 -0.38 -16.46 -3.58
CA LEU A 61 0.71 -16.87 -4.47
C LEU A 61 0.91 -18.38 -4.39
N GLU A 62 0.92 -19.05 -5.53
CA GLU A 62 1.28 -20.45 -5.65
C GLU A 62 2.47 -20.62 -6.61
N ILE A 63 3.60 -21.10 -6.09
CA ILE A 63 4.81 -21.36 -6.87
C ILE A 63 4.94 -22.86 -7.05
N ARG A 64 4.57 -23.37 -8.23
CA ARG A 64 4.63 -24.79 -8.54
C ARG A 64 6.02 -25.24 -8.95
N GLU A 65 6.73 -24.41 -9.71
CA GLU A 65 8.06 -24.66 -10.21
C GLU A 65 8.82 -23.37 -10.50
N GLY A 66 10.17 -23.42 -10.48
CA GLY A 66 11.03 -22.26 -10.73
C GLY A 66 11.06 -21.28 -9.57
N SER A 67 11.26 -20.01 -9.85
CA SER A 67 11.34 -18.98 -8.82
C SER A 67 10.41 -17.80 -9.03
N VAL A 68 9.97 -17.21 -7.92
CA VAL A 68 9.37 -15.89 -7.87
C VAL A 68 10.25 -15.01 -7.01
N CYS A 69 10.66 -13.86 -7.54
CA CYS A 69 11.39 -12.82 -6.83
C CYS A 69 10.45 -11.67 -6.47
N LEU A 70 10.22 -11.44 -5.19
CA LEU A 70 9.53 -10.30 -4.63
C LEU A 70 10.59 -9.37 -4.04
N LYS A 71 10.79 -8.22 -4.66
CA LYS A 71 11.77 -7.24 -4.21
C LYS A 71 11.09 -5.92 -3.91
N GLY A 72 11.24 -5.47 -2.67
CA GLY A 72 10.79 -4.16 -2.21
C GLY A 72 11.84 -3.07 -2.38
N GLY A 73 11.51 -1.87 -1.88
CA GLY A 73 12.48 -0.78 -1.66
C GLY A 73 12.85 0.11 -2.84
N GLY A 74 12.47 -0.21 -4.06
CA GLY A 74 12.64 0.69 -5.22
C GLY A 74 11.51 1.73 -5.31
N SER A 75 11.81 2.95 -5.79
CA SER A 75 10.74 3.85 -6.20
C SER A 75 9.99 3.25 -7.39
N CYS A 76 8.68 3.28 -7.35
CA CYS A 76 7.83 2.73 -8.39
C CYS A 76 6.65 3.66 -8.66
N THR A 77 5.96 3.44 -9.76
CA THR A 77 4.67 4.08 -10.04
C THR A 77 3.57 3.18 -9.54
N VAL A 78 2.70 3.70 -8.70
CA VAL A 78 1.52 2.99 -8.19
C VAL A 78 0.28 3.57 -8.85
N THR A 79 -0.59 2.69 -9.36
CA THR A 79 -1.90 3.07 -9.90
C THR A 79 -2.98 2.60 -8.94
N THR A 80 -3.82 3.53 -8.46
CA THR A 80 -4.87 3.22 -7.49
C THR A 80 -6.00 4.23 -7.54
N ARG A 81 -7.19 3.83 -7.12
CA ARG A 81 -8.31 4.73 -6.88
C ARG A 81 -8.34 5.30 -5.47
N PHE A 82 -7.79 4.59 -4.47
CA PHE A 82 -7.87 5.02 -3.08
C PHE A 82 -6.49 5.28 -2.50
N VAL A 83 -6.35 6.39 -1.79
CA VAL A 83 -5.09 6.76 -1.10
C VAL A 83 -5.40 7.06 0.35
N GLN A 84 -4.57 6.54 1.25
CA GLN A 84 -4.61 6.87 2.66
C GLN A 84 -3.27 7.49 3.08
N PHE A 85 -3.34 8.63 3.78
CA PHE A 85 -2.21 9.23 4.50
C PHE A 85 -2.52 9.16 6.00
N LYS A 86 -1.75 8.36 6.72
CA LYS A 86 -1.96 8.08 8.15
C LYS A 86 -0.74 8.51 8.95
N VAL A 87 -0.90 9.55 9.74
CA VAL A 87 0.14 10.05 10.65
C VAL A 87 0.14 9.21 11.93
N SER A 88 1.28 8.63 12.26
CA SER A 88 1.49 7.84 13.48
C SER A 88 2.18 8.63 14.59
N LYS A 89 2.94 9.69 14.22
CA LYS A 89 3.64 10.55 15.17
C LYS A 89 3.66 11.98 14.67
N THR A 90 3.44 12.92 15.57
CA THR A 90 3.58 14.35 15.30
C THR A 90 4.86 14.88 15.92
N ARG A 91 5.28 16.08 15.51
CA ARG A 91 6.47 16.74 16.05
C ARG A 91 6.38 16.86 17.58
N PRO A 92 7.49 16.66 18.32
CA PRO A 92 7.53 16.95 19.76
C PRO A 92 7.23 18.43 20.06
N GLY A 93 6.53 18.68 21.14
CA GLY A 93 6.24 20.03 21.62
C GLY A 93 4.80 20.20 22.10
N LYS A 94 4.44 21.43 22.47
CA LYS A 94 3.08 21.75 22.93
C LYS A 94 2.12 21.75 21.73
N LYS A 95 1.09 20.94 21.81
CA LYS A 95 0.03 20.85 20.78
C LYS A 95 -1.11 21.85 21.00
N GLY A 96 -1.16 22.46 22.16
CA GLY A 96 -2.21 23.40 22.58
C GLY A 96 -2.38 23.37 24.10
N PRO A 97 -3.49 23.90 24.60
CA PRO A 97 -3.89 23.77 26.01
C PRO A 97 -3.97 22.29 26.43
N PRO A 98 -3.91 21.96 27.72
CA PRO A 98 -3.90 20.57 28.19
C PRO A 98 -5.04 19.69 27.65
N GLU A 99 -6.21 20.28 27.43
CA GLU A 99 -7.38 19.62 26.84
C GLU A 99 -7.23 19.20 25.38
N TYR A 100 -6.20 19.71 24.69
CA TYR A 100 -5.85 19.36 23.31
C TYR A 100 -4.49 18.68 23.18
N ALA A 101 -3.88 18.26 24.29
CA ALA A 101 -2.52 17.71 24.34
C ALA A 101 -2.36 16.48 23.42
N ASP A 102 -3.40 15.65 23.28
CA ASP A 102 -3.43 14.46 22.44
C ASP A 102 -4.12 14.70 21.08
N SER A 103 -4.46 15.93 20.79
CA SER A 103 -5.16 16.27 19.57
C SER A 103 -4.25 16.13 18.34
N GLY A 104 -4.64 15.26 17.48
CA GLY A 104 -4.36 14.97 16.09
C GLY A 104 -3.19 15.62 15.34
N SER A 105 -2.95 15.17 14.16
CA SER A 105 -2.05 15.80 13.20
C SER A 105 -2.79 16.83 12.35
N GLN A 106 -2.06 17.78 11.80
CA GLN A 106 -2.59 18.76 10.85
C GLN A 106 -1.61 18.98 9.69
N PHE A 107 -2.16 19.32 8.55
CA PHE A 107 -1.44 19.78 7.35
C PHE A 107 -2.42 20.58 6.47
N SER A 108 -1.91 21.44 5.59
CA SER A 108 -2.77 22.21 4.68
C SER A 108 -3.18 21.39 3.47
N GLU A 109 -2.21 20.76 2.79
CA GLU A 109 -2.44 20.01 1.57
C GLU A 109 -1.63 18.70 1.60
N PHE A 110 -2.24 17.64 1.11
CA PHE A 110 -1.56 16.43 0.67
C PHE A 110 -1.47 16.47 -0.86
N ARG A 111 -0.33 16.06 -1.42
CA ARG A 111 -0.07 16.17 -2.86
C ARG A 111 0.51 14.89 -3.42
N LEU A 112 0.08 14.53 -4.62
CA LEU A 112 0.63 13.44 -5.41
C LEU A 112 1.51 13.97 -6.53
N TYR A 113 2.48 13.17 -6.98
CA TYR A 113 3.42 13.51 -8.05
C TYR A 113 3.59 12.34 -9.01
N LEU A 114 3.90 12.66 -10.28
CA LEU A 114 4.31 11.69 -11.29
C LEU A 114 5.43 12.30 -12.13
N GLY A 115 6.56 11.59 -12.21
CA GLY A 115 7.73 12.09 -12.95
C GLY A 115 8.24 13.42 -12.42
N GLY A 116 8.17 13.66 -11.10
CA GLY A 116 8.58 14.89 -10.43
C GLY A 116 7.63 16.09 -10.61
N LYS A 117 6.48 15.91 -11.26
CA LYS A 117 5.47 16.95 -11.44
C LYS A 117 4.28 16.75 -10.50
N PRO A 118 3.76 17.83 -9.87
CA PRO A 118 2.57 17.72 -9.05
C PRO A 118 1.36 17.31 -9.90
N LEU A 119 0.57 16.39 -9.37
CA LEU A 119 -0.70 15.94 -9.96
C LEU A 119 -1.85 16.66 -9.26
N PRO A 120 -2.70 17.38 -9.98
CA PRO A 120 -3.95 17.84 -9.43
C PRO A 120 -4.85 16.63 -9.10
N PHE A 121 -5.57 16.71 -8.01
CA PHE A 121 -6.60 15.71 -7.74
C PHE A 121 -7.65 15.74 -8.86
N PRO A 122 -8.11 14.57 -9.35
CA PRO A 122 -9.13 14.50 -10.38
C PRO A 122 -10.42 15.19 -9.95
N GLU A 123 -11.18 15.69 -10.90
CA GLU A 123 -12.56 16.10 -10.65
C GLU A 123 -13.35 14.91 -10.06
N GLY A 124 -14.08 15.16 -8.97
CA GLY A 124 -14.77 14.12 -8.22
C GLY A 124 -13.93 13.40 -7.15
N ALA A 125 -12.65 13.72 -7.02
CA ALA A 125 -11.86 13.27 -5.87
C ALA A 125 -12.44 13.83 -4.57
N ARG A 126 -12.53 13.01 -3.53
CA ARG A 126 -13.12 13.39 -2.25
C ARG A 126 -12.53 12.64 -1.09
N ALA A 127 -12.47 13.29 0.05
CA ALA A 127 -12.25 12.60 1.32
C ALA A 127 -13.49 11.77 1.67
N ILE A 128 -13.29 10.54 2.14
CA ILE A 128 -14.37 9.57 2.39
C ILE A 128 -14.49 9.12 3.85
N VAL A 129 -13.63 9.64 4.72
CA VAL A 129 -13.65 9.34 6.17
C VAL A 129 -13.56 10.65 6.95
N GLY A 130 -14.37 10.78 7.99
CA GLY A 130 -14.36 11.91 8.91
C GLY A 130 -15.38 12.99 8.61
N PRO A 131 -15.29 14.15 9.29
CA PRO A 131 -16.24 15.24 9.20
C PRO A 131 -16.02 16.09 7.93
N VAL A 132 -16.29 15.51 6.77
CA VAL A 132 -16.21 16.19 5.45
C VAL A 132 -17.09 17.42 5.44
N GLY A 133 -16.60 18.52 4.87
CA GLY A 133 -17.30 19.80 4.82
C GLY A 133 -17.16 20.66 6.08
N SER A 134 -16.51 20.17 7.14
CA SER A 134 -16.21 20.99 8.32
C SER A 134 -15.06 21.98 8.01
N ARG A 135 -14.91 22.99 8.88
CA ARG A 135 -13.90 24.06 8.70
C ARG A 135 -12.47 23.51 8.57
N GLU A 136 -12.15 22.41 9.25
CA GLU A 136 -10.84 21.78 9.28
C GLU A 136 -10.96 20.28 8.95
N GLY A 137 -11.95 19.94 8.13
CA GLY A 137 -12.25 18.56 7.74
C GLY A 137 -11.20 17.94 6.82
N PRO A 138 -11.32 16.64 6.55
CA PRO A 138 -10.36 15.92 5.71
C PRO A 138 -10.36 16.41 4.25
N ASP A 139 -11.48 16.96 3.76
CA ASP A 139 -11.58 17.58 2.45
C ASP A 139 -10.66 18.79 2.27
N LYS A 140 -10.28 19.45 3.38
CA LYS A 140 -9.35 20.58 3.36
C LYS A 140 -7.89 20.16 3.09
N GLY A 141 -7.59 18.90 3.15
CA GLY A 141 -6.26 18.37 2.81
C GLY A 141 -6.06 18.09 1.32
N ILE A 142 -7.10 18.31 0.49
CA ILE A 142 -7.07 18.05 -0.96
C ILE A 142 -7.85 19.09 -1.76
N ASP A 143 -8.20 20.24 -1.17
CA ASP A 143 -9.04 21.27 -1.81
C ASP A 143 -8.23 22.25 -2.69
N GLY A 144 -6.91 22.08 -2.78
CA GLY A 144 -6.02 22.93 -3.57
C GLY A 144 -5.77 24.31 -2.94
N ASN A 145 -6.19 24.52 -1.70
CA ASN A 145 -6.08 25.79 -1.01
C ASN A 145 -5.16 25.69 0.21
N VAL A 146 -3.92 26.06 0.06
CA VAL A 146 -2.91 26.01 1.15
C VAL A 146 -3.28 26.83 2.38
N LYS A 147 -4.29 27.70 2.31
CA LYS A 147 -4.76 28.51 3.45
C LYS A 147 -5.80 27.82 4.32
N THR A 148 -6.36 26.71 3.86
CA THR A 148 -7.18 25.79 4.64
C THR A 148 -6.30 24.73 5.30
N LYS A 149 -6.83 23.91 6.18
CA LYS A 149 -6.10 22.79 6.76
C LYS A 149 -6.99 21.61 7.06
N CYS A 150 -6.44 20.44 6.88
CA CYS A 150 -6.96 19.18 7.39
C CYS A 150 -6.47 19.01 8.83
N TYR A 151 -7.41 18.89 9.77
CA TYR A 151 -7.17 18.51 11.15
C TYR A 151 -7.86 17.19 11.45
N TYR A 152 -7.55 16.19 10.63
CA TYR A 152 -8.12 14.86 10.71
C TYR A 152 -7.10 13.79 10.31
N ASN A 153 -7.17 12.64 10.96
CA ASN A 153 -6.25 11.54 10.73
C ASN A 153 -6.99 10.19 10.91
N PRO A 154 -6.91 9.27 9.94
CA PRO A 154 -6.19 9.39 8.67
C PRO A 154 -6.94 10.22 7.62
N LEU A 155 -6.23 10.88 6.71
CA LEU A 155 -6.82 11.33 5.46
C LEU A 155 -7.02 10.13 4.55
N VAL A 156 -8.26 9.89 4.12
CA VAL A 156 -8.62 8.83 3.17
C VAL A 156 -9.33 9.45 1.99
N VAL A 157 -8.76 9.25 0.80
CA VAL A 157 -9.23 9.87 -0.44
C VAL A 157 -9.70 8.82 -1.43
N ASP A 158 -10.94 8.95 -1.94
CA ASP A 158 -11.39 8.32 -3.18
C ASP A 158 -11.07 9.29 -4.33
N LEU A 159 -10.17 8.89 -5.21
CA LEU A 159 -9.76 9.67 -6.38
C LEU A 159 -10.81 9.68 -7.50
N GLY A 160 -11.93 8.96 -7.32
CA GLY A 160 -13.00 8.83 -8.31
C GLY A 160 -12.65 7.93 -9.51
N ARG A 161 -11.37 7.75 -9.78
CA ARG A 161 -10.82 6.87 -10.82
C ARG A 161 -9.42 6.41 -10.42
N GLU A 162 -8.87 5.48 -11.15
CA GLU A 162 -7.45 5.12 -10.99
C GLU A 162 -6.54 6.27 -11.42
N VAL A 163 -5.52 6.53 -10.60
CA VAL A 163 -4.49 7.55 -10.80
C VAL A 163 -3.13 6.92 -10.57
N ALA A 164 -2.23 7.13 -11.50
CA ALA A 164 -0.83 6.73 -11.37
C ALA A 164 -0.03 7.84 -10.68
N PHE A 165 0.78 7.49 -9.67
CA PHE A 165 1.71 8.40 -9.01
C PHE A 165 2.96 7.66 -8.54
N ASP A 166 4.09 8.37 -8.45
CA ASP A 166 5.39 7.81 -8.05
C ASP A 166 5.98 8.49 -6.79
N ALA A 167 5.35 9.57 -6.36
CA ALA A 167 5.75 10.27 -5.14
C ALA A 167 4.60 11.07 -4.55
N TYR A 168 4.78 11.51 -3.31
CA TYR A 168 3.83 12.36 -2.58
C TYR A 168 4.57 13.40 -1.74
N SER A 169 3.84 14.40 -1.25
CA SER A 169 4.31 15.46 -0.37
C SER A 169 3.15 16.01 0.45
N PHE A 170 3.43 16.91 1.38
CA PHE A 170 2.41 17.69 2.06
C PHE A 170 2.88 19.13 2.34
N VAL A 171 1.94 20.00 2.68
CA VAL A 171 2.16 21.39 3.04
C VAL A 171 1.85 21.57 4.51
N THR A 172 2.72 22.25 5.27
CA THR A 172 2.48 22.54 6.68
C THR A 172 1.26 23.43 6.86
N ALA A 173 0.53 23.24 7.97
CA ALA A 173 -0.65 24.04 8.28
C ALA A 173 -0.32 25.47 8.78
N ASN A 174 -1.34 26.23 9.15
CA ASN A 174 -1.24 27.64 9.56
C ASN A 174 -0.68 27.86 10.97
N ASP A 175 -0.84 26.89 11.88
CA ASP A 175 -0.55 27.04 13.30
C ASP A 175 0.13 25.80 13.89
N ALA A 176 0.19 25.70 15.20
CA ALA A 176 0.55 24.55 16.04
C ALA A 176 1.61 23.59 15.42
N ILE A 177 2.85 24.07 15.31
CA ILE A 177 4.00 23.31 14.78
C ILE A 177 4.09 21.89 15.36
N ALA A 178 3.72 21.70 16.63
CA ALA A 178 3.75 20.38 17.28
C ALA A 178 2.71 19.37 16.73
N ARG A 179 1.81 19.81 15.86
CA ARG A 179 0.84 18.96 15.17
C ARG A 179 1.30 18.53 13.76
N ASP A 180 2.44 19.05 13.29
CA ASP A 180 2.99 18.67 12.00
C ASP A 180 3.34 17.18 11.99
N PRO A 181 3.09 16.46 10.89
CA PRO A 181 3.50 15.07 10.74
C PRO A 181 5.00 14.90 10.91
N ALA A 182 5.41 13.92 11.72
CA ALA A 182 6.80 13.51 11.91
C ALA A 182 7.02 12.04 11.53
N SER A 183 6.02 11.18 11.72
CA SER A 183 6.05 9.81 11.19
C SER A 183 4.68 9.48 10.62
N TRP A 184 4.68 8.79 9.48
CA TRP A 184 3.45 8.44 8.78
C TRP A 184 3.63 7.27 7.83
N THR A 185 2.49 6.73 7.38
CA THR A 185 2.41 5.80 6.26
C THR A 185 1.52 6.37 5.16
N VAL A 186 1.81 6.00 3.92
CA VAL A 186 0.92 6.18 2.78
C VAL A 186 0.54 4.82 2.25
N SER A 187 -0.74 4.60 2.01
CA SER A 187 -1.25 3.34 1.48
C SER A 187 -2.07 3.58 0.22
N ALA A 188 -1.94 2.67 -0.73
CA ALA A 188 -2.78 2.55 -1.91
C ALA A 188 -3.88 1.54 -1.66
N GLY A 189 -5.12 1.85 -2.04
CA GLY A 189 -6.28 1.00 -1.78
C GLY A 189 -6.79 0.29 -3.03
N VAL A 190 -7.23 -0.96 -2.88
CA VAL A 190 -7.98 -1.72 -3.89
C VAL A 190 -9.36 -2.00 -3.34
N ALA A 191 -10.40 -1.74 -4.15
CA ALA A 191 -11.75 -2.10 -3.78
C ALA A 191 -11.90 -3.62 -3.76
N ASP A 192 -12.46 -4.15 -2.67
CA ASP A 192 -12.84 -5.55 -2.52
C ASP A 192 -14.27 -5.60 -1.95
N GLY A 193 -15.25 -5.75 -2.83
CA GLY A 193 -16.66 -5.61 -2.47
C GLY A 193 -16.97 -4.24 -1.84
N SER A 194 -17.38 -4.23 -0.58
CA SER A 194 -17.68 -3.02 0.20
C SER A 194 -16.49 -2.49 1.00
N GLN A 195 -15.33 -3.16 0.94
CA GLN A 195 -14.13 -2.80 1.67
C GLN A 195 -13.05 -2.28 0.75
N VAL A 196 -12.06 -1.60 1.32
CA VAL A 196 -10.83 -1.22 0.64
C VAL A 196 -9.68 -1.96 1.32
N LEU A 197 -8.99 -2.79 0.57
CA LEU A 197 -7.77 -3.43 1.01
C LEU A 197 -6.61 -2.46 0.82
N TRP A 198 -5.89 -2.19 1.89
CA TRP A 198 -4.81 -1.23 1.92
C TRP A 198 -3.45 -1.91 1.81
N GLN A 199 -2.59 -1.36 0.99
CA GLN A 199 -1.20 -1.74 0.86
C GLN A 199 -0.32 -0.54 1.12
N GLU A 200 0.64 -0.66 2.04
CA GLU A 200 1.62 0.39 2.30
C GLU A 200 2.50 0.59 1.06
N VAL A 201 2.58 1.85 0.62
CA VAL A 201 3.40 2.28 -0.52
C VAL A 201 4.38 3.38 -0.13
N GLY A 202 4.42 3.77 1.12
CA GLY A 202 5.37 4.73 1.64
C GLY A 202 5.30 4.83 3.15
N SER A 203 6.47 4.91 3.77
CA SER A 203 6.63 5.06 5.22
C SER A 203 7.76 6.03 5.51
N VAL A 204 7.55 6.91 6.47
CA VAL A 204 8.57 7.86 6.92
C VAL A 204 8.54 7.92 8.44
N ALA A 205 9.72 7.88 9.05
CA ALA A 205 9.90 7.99 10.48
C ALA A 205 10.74 9.23 10.83
N ASP A 206 10.35 9.90 11.91
CA ASP A 206 11.08 11.01 12.57
C ASP A 206 11.52 12.14 11.61
N PHE A 207 10.68 12.45 10.64
CA PHE A 207 10.92 13.53 9.69
C PHE A 207 10.84 14.91 10.37
N ALA A 208 11.83 15.74 10.12
CA ALA A 208 11.86 17.12 10.57
C ALA A 208 11.19 18.05 9.56
N ALA A 209 9.86 18.17 9.60
CA ALA A 209 9.13 19.11 8.74
C ALA A 209 9.60 20.57 8.96
N PRO A 210 9.53 21.45 7.96
CA PRO A 210 9.88 22.87 8.13
C PRO A 210 9.01 23.51 9.21
N LYS A 211 9.56 24.55 9.89
CA LYS A 211 8.82 25.31 10.91
C LYS A 211 7.95 26.40 10.29
N GLU A 212 8.25 26.77 9.07
CA GLU A 212 7.50 27.72 8.27
C GLU A 212 6.08 27.20 8.06
N ARG A 213 5.12 28.12 8.07
CA ARG A 213 3.72 27.81 7.89
C ARG A 213 3.33 27.95 6.43
N PHE A 214 2.37 27.11 5.97
CA PHE A 214 1.98 27.03 4.57
C PHE A 214 3.14 26.70 3.64
N ALA A 215 4.17 26.05 4.17
CA ALA A 215 5.36 25.67 3.42
C ALA A 215 5.27 24.22 2.98
N GLU A 216 5.59 23.98 1.72
CA GLU A 216 5.84 22.63 1.25
C GLU A 216 7.03 22.05 1.98
N VAL A 217 7.00 20.75 2.31
CA VAL A 217 8.05 20.12 3.13
C VAL A 217 9.42 20.00 2.43
N GLY A 218 9.57 20.63 1.27
CA GLY A 218 10.85 20.83 0.59
C GLY A 218 11.36 19.63 -0.18
N ARG A 219 10.63 18.51 -0.15
CA ARG A 219 10.93 17.31 -0.96
C ARG A 219 9.70 16.49 -1.22
N THR A 220 9.73 15.71 -2.27
CA THR A 220 8.80 14.61 -2.49
C THR A 220 9.32 13.32 -1.83
N PHE A 221 8.39 12.48 -1.42
CA PHE A 221 8.67 11.16 -0.87
C PHE A 221 8.30 10.13 -1.93
N PRO A 222 9.25 9.33 -2.41
CA PRO A 222 8.95 8.32 -3.41
C PRO A 222 8.04 7.26 -2.83
N VAL A 223 7.13 6.72 -3.64
CA VAL A 223 6.41 5.50 -3.30
C VAL A 223 7.29 4.28 -3.58
N SER A 224 7.16 3.29 -2.72
CA SER A 224 7.83 2.00 -2.86
C SER A 224 6.92 0.92 -2.30
N MET A 225 6.92 -0.24 -2.90
CA MET A 225 6.18 -1.38 -2.37
C MET A 225 7.12 -2.21 -1.49
N ARG A 226 6.93 -2.18 -0.18
CA ARG A 226 7.70 -2.97 0.78
C ARG A 226 6.89 -4.14 1.33
N ASP A 227 5.63 -3.93 1.59
CA ASP A 227 4.67 -4.97 1.96
C ASP A 227 4.03 -5.47 0.66
N VAL A 228 4.57 -6.56 0.12
CA VAL A 228 4.22 -7.06 -1.22
C VAL A 228 3.30 -8.27 -1.18
N VAL A 229 3.16 -8.90 -0.01
CA VAL A 229 2.27 -10.04 0.22
C VAL A 229 1.19 -9.66 1.24
N PRO A 230 -0.10 -9.68 0.89
CA PRO A 230 -1.15 -9.32 1.84
C PRO A 230 -1.30 -10.40 2.92
N VAL A 231 -1.43 -9.94 4.16
CA VAL A 231 -1.40 -10.73 5.41
C VAL A 231 -2.35 -11.92 5.40
N ASN A 232 -3.54 -11.80 4.82
CA ASN A 232 -4.59 -12.83 4.87
C ASN A 232 -4.60 -13.81 3.70
N TYR A 233 -3.69 -13.67 2.74
CA TYR A 233 -3.69 -14.50 1.53
C TYR A 233 -2.63 -15.60 1.61
N PRO A 234 -2.94 -16.81 1.08
CA PRO A 234 -2.02 -17.94 1.17
C PRO A 234 -0.82 -17.76 0.23
N VAL A 235 0.36 -18.15 0.71
CA VAL A 235 1.55 -18.34 -0.11
C VAL A 235 1.92 -19.81 -0.08
N THR A 236 1.83 -20.48 -1.21
CA THR A 236 2.18 -21.89 -1.36
C THR A 236 3.46 -22.02 -2.18
N VAL A 237 4.50 -22.60 -1.58
CA VAL A 237 5.77 -22.90 -2.26
C VAL A 237 5.94 -24.40 -2.39
N CYS A 238 5.66 -24.95 -3.58
CA CYS A 238 5.78 -26.38 -3.85
C CYS A 238 7.25 -26.83 -3.88
N GLY A 239 7.53 -28.11 -3.78
CA GLY A 239 8.90 -28.66 -3.61
C GLY A 239 9.92 -28.29 -4.69
N LYS A 240 9.48 -27.95 -5.90
CA LYS A 240 10.33 -27.41 -6.98
C LYS A 240 10.27 -25.88 -7.09
N GLY A 241 9.47 -25.24 -6.24
CA GLY A 241 9.29 -23.79 -6.21
C GLY A 241 10.28 -23.12 -5.26
N ARG A 242 10.63 -21.89 -5.59
CA ARG A 242 11.44 -21.01 -4.75
C ARG A 242 10.83 -19.63 -4.68
N LEU A 243 10.63 -19.12 -3.48
CA LEU A 243 10.27 -17.73 -3.23
C LEU A 243 11.52 -16.97 -2.79
N VAL A 244 11.88 -15.92 -3.50
CA VAL A 244 12.98 -15.01 -3.12
C VAL A 244 12.36 -13.72 -2.61
N LEU A 245 12.62 -13.37 -1.36
CA LEU A 245 12.23 -12.11 -0.73
C LEU A 245 13.47 -11.24 -0.61
N ALA A 246 13.48 -10.09 -1.28
CA ALA A 246 14.62 -9.19 -1.29
C ALA A 246 14.22 -7.76 -0.90
N ASP A 247 14.96 -7.14 0.03
CA ASP A 247 14.73 -5.78 0.51
C ASP A 247 13.28 -5.53 1.00
N VAL A 248 12.65 -6.53 1.63
CA VAL A 248 11.29 -6.51 2.17
C VAL A 248 11.25 -6.93 3.64
N ASP A 249 10.24 -6.45 4.34
CA ASP A 249 9.87 -6.94 5.68
C ASP A 249 8.45 -7.50 5.58
N GLU A 250 8.32 -8.84 5.62
CA GLU A 250 7.07 -9.52 5.35
C GLU A 250 6.57 -10.32 6.55
N MET A 251 5.26 -10.33 6.73
CA MET A 251 4.59 -11.29 7.59
C MET A 251 3.81 -12.28 6.73
N LEU A 252 4.30 -13.51 6.62
CA LEU A 252 3.64 -14.57 5.88
C LEU A 252 2.71 -15.35 6.82
N GLU A 253 1.50 -14.87 7.04
CA GLU A 253 0.54 -15.49 7.96
C GLU A 253 0.07 -16.87 7.51
N ARG A 254 -0.01 -17.10 6.22
CA ARG A 254 -0.50 -18.34 5.63
C ARG A 254 0.46 -18.85 4.59
N VAL A 255 1.57 -19.42 5.05
CA VAL A 255 2.54 -20.07 4.16
C VAL A 255 2.43 -21.58 4.27
N GLU A 256 2.43 -22.26 3.13
CA GLU A 256 2.26 -23.69 3.00
C GLU A 256 3.28 -24.27 1.99
N GLY A 257 3.43 -25.61 1.98
CA GLY A 257 4.26 -26.32 1.03
C GLY A 257 5.60 -26.74 1.59
N ASN A 258 6.49 -27.20 0.70
CA ASN A 258 7.79 -27.79 1.04
C ASN A 258 8.92 -27.34 0.11
N GLY A 259 8.77 -26.17 -0.51
CA GLY A 259 9.78 -25.56 -1.35
C GLY A 259 10.82 -24.76 -0.57
N LEU A 260 11.46 -23.81 -1.22
CA LEU A 260 12.51 -22.98 -0.64
C LEU A 260 12.05 -21.52 -0.53
N ILE A 261 12.22 -20.91 0.64
CA ILE A 261 12.13 -19.45 0.82
C ILE A 261 13.56 -18.94 1.04
N GLN A 262 13.99 -18.03 0.17
CA GLN A 262 15.32 -17.41 0.22
C GLN A 262 15.15 -15.92 0.59
N LEU A 263 15.89 -15.47 1.58
CA LEU A 263 15.86 -14.10 2.08
C LEU A 263 17.14 -13.36 1.67
N GLU A 264 16.97 -12.18 1.04
CA GLU A 264 18.08 -11.33 0.61
C GLU A 264 17.91 -9.92 1.20
N ARG A 265 18.59 -9.62 2.31
CA ARG A 265 18.37 -8.38 3.09
C ARG A 265 16.89 -8.18 3.42
N ALA A 266 16.23 -9.25 3.79
CA ALA A 266 14.80 -9.29 4.08
C ALA A 266 14.58 -9.92 5.45
N THR A 267 13.49 -9.50 6.08
CA THR A 267 12.97 -10.12 7.31
C THR A 267 11.66 -10.80 6.99
N VAL A 268 11.48 -12.03 7.46
CA VAL A 268 10.20 -12.72 7.40
C VAL A 268 9.75 -13.12 8.79
N ALA A 269 8.47 -12.89 9.09
CA ALA A 269 7.82 -13.38 10.30
C ALA A 269 6.79 -14.45 9.95
N PHE A 270 6.75 -15.51 10.76
CA PHE A 270 5.76 -16.58 10.64
C PHE A 270 4.93 -16.68 11.93
N PRO A 271 3.63 -16.91 11.82
CA PRO A 271 2.81 -17.22 13.00
C PRO A 271 3.27 -18.55 13.64
N PRO A 272 3.03 -18.75 14.93
CA PRO A 272 3.46 -19.93 15.68
C PRO A 272 2.96 -21.29 15.15
N LYS A 273 1.99 -21.31 14.25
CA LYS A 273 1.37 -22.52 13.67
C LYS A 273 1.43 -22.54 12.15
N THR A 274 2.57 -22.22 11.58
CA THR A 274 2.78 -22.26 10.13
C THR A 274 2.83 -23.69 9.61
N ALA A 275 2.11 -23.98 8.50
CA ALA A 275 2.09 -25.29 7.85
C ALA A 275 3.23 -25.49 6.82
N PHE A 276 4.23 -24.61 6.81
CA PHE A 276 5.36 -24.69 5.89
C PHE A 276 6.35 -25.76 6.34
N ALA A 277 6.57 -26.78 5.49
CA ALA A 277 7.51 -27.88 5.72
C ALA A 277 8.79 -27.75 4.90
N GLY A 278 9.00 -26.64 4.22
CA GLY A 278 10.17 -26.34 3.39
C GLY A 278 11.34 -25.78 4.16
N SER A 279 12.29 -25.23 3.42
CA SER A 279 13.48 -24.59 3.97
C SER A 279 13.43 -23.07 3.85
N VAL A 280 13.94 -22.38 4.85
CA VAL A 280 14.17 -20.92 4.81
C VAL A 280 15.66 -20.68 4.93
N CYS A 281 16.25 -19.86 4.07
CA CYS A 281 17.68 -19.55 4.08
C CYS A 281 17.96 -18.07 3.85
N GLY A 282 19.07 -17.56 4.39
CA GLY A 282 19.46 -16.15 4.35
C GLY A 282 18.65 -15.29 5.33
N GLY A 283 18.91 -13.99 5.39
CA GLY A 283 18.15 -12.98 6.13
C GLY A 283 17.81 -13.27 7.59
N ASP A 284 16.82 -12.55 8.10
CA ASP A 284 16.31 -12.70 9.46
C ASP A 284 14.91 -13.34 9.49
N VAL A 285 14.72 -14.34 10.32
CA VAL A 285 13.45 -15.01 10.59
C VAL A 285 13.03 -14.64 12.02
N LYS A 286 11.83 -14.08 12.16
CA LYS A 286 11.22 -13.67 13.45
C LYS A 286 10.08 -14.59 13.85
#